data_7fbe8d716ea16107df08e92ce6eb16ed
#
_entry.id   7fbe8d716ea16107df08e92ce6eb16ed
#
_cell.length_a   1.000
_cell.length_b   1.000
_cell.length_c   1.000
_cell.angle_alpha   90.00
_cell.angle_beta   90.00
_cell.angle_gamma   90.00
#
_symmetry.space_group_name_H-M   'P 1'
#
loop_
_entity.id
_entity.type
_entity.pdbx_description
1 polymer ?
#
loop_
_entity_poly.entity_id
_entity_poly.type
_entity_poly.pdbx_seq_one_letter_code
_entity_poly.pdbx_strand_id
1 'polypeptide(L)'
;MERETNIMAVTKPYYRIYRPGLHRDTFNNPVEGYERDALFLPEAERKSMIKAARLIIDDFERLFEYIEPHASNENVFSHRIYELLLRACTEVESCCKGILIANGHAANSMDDYKKIEQSSHLSGYTVEYSNWLPNKYVTQPFANWATGASLPWYKAYNDVKHNRCQNFSKASLKNLLDAISGLLCIIHAQIGDDVQYVFESNIYFSAEDSDVDVRSFKVIPYQIPDAEKYDFVWENIKTDPNRFLQFQYV
;
A
#
# COMPACT_ATOMS: atom_id res chain seq x y z
N MET A 1 -33.12 -7.36 -24.82
CA MET A 1 -31.94 -8.04 -25.39
C MET A 1 -30.74 -7.23 -24.93
N GLU A 2 -30.34 -7.48 -23.69
CA GLU A 2 -29.17 -6.85 -23.06
C GLU A 2 -27.93 -7.40 -23.75
N ARG A 3 -27.09 -6.51 -24.26
CA ARG A 3 -25.76 -6.87 -24.74
C ARG A 3 -24.96 -7.25 -23.50
N GLU A 4 -24.77 -8.53 -23.23
CA GLU A 4 -23.68 -9.00 -22.40
C GLU A 4 -22.39 -8.44 -23.02
N THR A 5 -21.87 -7.37 -22.45
CA THR A 5 -20.49 -6.93 -22.66
C THR A 5 -19.63 -8.08 -22.18
N ASN A 6 -19.04 -8.80 -23.09
CA ASN A 6 -18.08 -9.88 -22.80
C ASN A 6 -16.85 -9.22 -22.17
N ILE A 7 -16.87 -9.10 -20.85
CA ILE A 7 -15.80 -8.51 -20.06
C ILE A 7 -14.69 -9.56 -20.06
N MET A 8 -13.66 -9.35 -20.87
CA MET A 8 -12.51 -10.26 -20.91
C MET A 8 -11.72 -10.06 -19.61
N ALA A 9 -11.72 -11.07 -18.76
CA ALA A 9 -10.88 -11.13 -17.58
C ALA A 9 -9.40 -11.01 -17.95
N VAL A 10 -8.58 -10.49 -17.02
CA VAL A 10 -7.14 -10.34 -17.24
C VAL A 10 -6.45 -11.70 -17.07
N THR A 11 -6.02 -12.28 -18.18
CA THR A 11 -5.54 -13.67 -18.26
C THR A 11 -4.06 -13.87 -17.89
N LYS A 12 -3.32 -12.78 -17.59
CA LYS A 12 -1.93 -12.81 -17.11
C LYS A 12 -1.71 -11.69 -16.12
N PRO A 13 -0.89 -11.90 -15.08
CA PRO A 13 -0.62 -10.83 -14.09
C PRO A 13 0.20 -9.69 -14.70
N TYR A 14 -0.04 -8.48 -14.22
CA TYR A 14 0.81 -7.33 -14.48
C TYR A 14 2.03 -7.31 -13.56
N TYR A 15 3.09 -6.67 -14.00
CA TYR A 15 4.27 -6.49 -13.17
C TYR A 15 3.96 -5.62 -11.93
N ARG A 16 4.19 -6.17 -10.73
CA ARG A 16 4.06 -5.46 -9.43
C ARG A 16 2.67 -4.86 -9.16
N ILE A 17 1.62 -5.44 -9.71
CA ILE A 17 0.24 -5.03 -9.47
C ILE A 17 -0.52 -6.22 -8.93
N TYR A 18 -0.93 -6.15 -7.66
CA TYR A 18 -1.80 -7.13 -7.05
C TYR A 18 -3.25 -6.85 -7.46
N ARG A 19 -3.94 -7.90 -7.84
CA ARG A 19 -5.40 -7.89 -8.00
C ARG A 19 -5.93 -9.20 -7.45
N PRO A 20 -6.96 -9.17 -6.59
CA PRO A 20 -7.63 -10.40 -6.23
C PRO A 20 -8.14 -11.07 -7.50
N GLY A 21 -8.04 -12.36 -7.59
CA GLY A 21 -8.44 -13.11 -8.77
C GLY A 21 -8.94 -14.49 -8.40
N LEU A 22 -9.66 -15.11 -9.32
CA LEU A 22 -9.89 -16.53 -9.26
C LEU A 22 -8.63 -17.22 -9.74
N HIS A 23 -7.79 -17.64 -8.78
CA HIS A 23 -6.85 -18.72 -9.07
C HIS A 23 -7.63 -19.95 -9.44
N ARG A 24 -7.20 -20.59 -10.52
CA ARG A 24 -7.70 -21.91 -10.84
C ARG A 24 -6.56 -22.91 -10.71
N ASP A 25 -6.86 -24.04 -10.08
CA ASP A 25 -5.94 -25.18 -10.07
C ASP A 25 -5.86 -25.85 -11.47
N THR A 26 -5.00 -26.83 -11.60
CA THR A 26 -4.84 -27.59 -12.86
C THR A 26 -6.10 -28.35 -13.28
N PHE A 27 -7.07 -28.51 -12.38
CA PHE A 27 -8.38 -29.13 -12.63
C PHE A 27 -9.49 -28.10 -12.89
N ASN A 28 -9.10 -26.82 -13.04
CA ASN A 28 -10.01 -25.69 -13.28
C ASN A 28 -10.97 -25.37 -12.11
N ASN A 29 -10.65 -25.81 -10.89
CA ASN A 29 -11.39 -25.42 -9.70
C ASN A 29 -10.93 -24.04 -9.21
N PRO A 30 -11.85 -23.17 -8.72
CA PRO A 30 -11.48 -21.95 -8.05
C PRO A 30 -10.62 -22.27 -6.81
N VAL A 31 -9.47 -21.63 -6.69
CA VAL A 31 -8.61 -21.70 -5.52
C VAL A 31 -8.65 -20.34 -4.85
N GLU A 32 -9.12 -20.31 -3.59
CA GLU A 32 -8.95 -19.12 -2.76
C GLU A 32 -7.50 -19.07 -2.33
N GLY A 33 -6.77 -18.09 -2.81
CA GLY A 33 -5.38 -17.91 -2.45
C GLY A 33 -4.61 -17.20 -3.54
N TYR A 34 -3.35 -16.95 -3.22
CA TYR A 34 -2.49 -16.15 -4.05
C TYR A 34 -1.14 -16.86 -4.24
N GLU A 35 -0.80 -17.11 -5.50
CA GLU A 35 0.52 -17.63 -5.84
C GLU A 35 1.54 -16.48 -5.76
N ARG A 36 2.42 -16.50 -4.74
CA ARG A 36 3.46 -15.48 -4.55
C ARG A 36 4.34 -15.27 -5.77
N ASP A 37 4.56 -16.33 -6.54
CA ASP A 37 5.38 -16.28 -7.75
C ASP A 37 4.67 -15.60 -8.93
N ALA A 38 3.34 -15.43 -8.86
CA ALA A 38 2.57 -14.65 -9.81
C ALA A 38 2.72 -13.13 -9.59
N LEU A 39 3.34 -12.70 -8.49
CA LEU A 39 3.81 -11.33 -8.31
C LEU A 39 5.19 -11.22 -8.94
N PHE A 40 5.33 -10.39 -9.94
CA PHE A 40 6.67 -10.05 -10.41
C PHE A 40 7.32 -9.07 -9.42
N LEU A 41 7.75 -9.63 -8.31
CA LEU A 41 8.55 -8.92 -7.31
C LEU A 41 9.58 -9.90 -6.73
N PRO A 42 10.87 -9.74 -7.06
CA PRO A 42 11.90 -10.62 -6.54
C PRO A 42 11.83 -10.75 -5.02
N GLU A 43 11.98 -11.96 -4.50
CA GLU A 43 11.85 -12.24 -3.07
C GLU A 43 12.72 -11.34 -2.19
N ALA A 44 13.96 -11.06 -2.62
CA ALA A 44 14.88 -10.20 -1.90
C ALA A 44 14.35 -8.75 -1.83
N GLU A 45 13.77 -8.25 -2.91
CA GLU A 45 13.21 -6.90 -2.97
C GLU A 45 11.93 -6.80 -2.12
N ARG A 46 11.06 -7.81 -2.19
CA ARG A 46 9.86 -7.92 -1.34
C ARG A 46 10.23 -7.93 0.14
N LYS A 47 11.20 -8.77 0.55
CA LYS A 47 11.68 -8.84 1.93
C LYS A 47 12.28 -7.50 2.39
N SER A 48 13.01 -6.80 1.52
CA SER A 48 13.58 -5.49 1.82
C SER A 48 12.50 -4.44 2.03
N MET A 49 11.51 -4.38 1.14
CA MET A 49 10.38 -3.45 1.23
C MET A 49 9.56 -3.65 2.51
N ILE A 50 9.25 -4.90 2.83
CA ILE A 50 8.54 -5.30 4.05
C ILE A 50 9.36 -4.91 5.30
N LYS A 51 10.66 -5.21 5.30
CA LYS A 51 11.55 -4.86 6.43
C LYS A 51 11.63 -3.34 6.64
N ALA A 52 11.71 -2.55 5.59
CA ALA A 52 11.72 -1.09 5.68
C ALA A 52 10.43 -0.55 6.31
N ALA A 53 9.26 -1.03 5.84
CA ALA A 53 7.97 -0.65 6.42
C ALA A 53 7.86 -1.03 7.90
N ARG A 54 8.28 -2.25 8.27
CA ARG A 54 8.27 -2.70 9.65
C ARG A 54 9.11 -1.82 10.56
N LEU A 55 10.34 -1.49 10.15
CA LEU A 55 11.21 -0.60 10.94
C LEU A 55 10.61 0.80 11.11
N ILE A 56 9.86 1.30 10.12
CA ILE A 56 9.16 2.58 10.22
C ILE A 56 8.02 2.48 11.24
N ILE A 57 7.26 1.39 11.23
CA ILE A 57 6.16 1.18 12.18
C ILE A 57 6.68 0.98 13.60
N ASP A 58 7.73 0.18 13.77
CA ASP A 58 8.35 -0.02 15.08
C ASP A 58 8.83 1.31 15.69
N ASP A 59 9.44 2.18 14.88
CA ASP A 59 9.88 3.51 15.32
C ASP A 59 8.69 4.47 15.53
N PHE A 60 7.60 4.33 14.77
CA PHE A 60 6.36 5.10 14.95
C PHE A 60 5.68 4.75 16.27
N GLU A 61 5.56 3.46 16.60
CA GLU A 61 4.97 3.02 17.88
C GLU A 61 5.77 3.53 19.09
N ARG A 62 7.10 3.65 18.97
CA ARG A 62 7.95 4.24 20.01
C ARG A 62 7.69 5.73 20.27
N LEU A 63 7.09 6.46 19.33
CA LEU A 63 6.69 7.85 19.60
C LEU A 63 5.64 7.92 20.72
N PHE A 64 4.83 6.88 20.85
CA PHE A 64 3.76 6.82 21.84
C PHE A 64 4.22 6.51 23.26
N GLU A 65 5.51 6.25 23.46
CA GLU A 65 6.14 6.32 24.79
C GLU A 65 6.18 7.79 25.32
N TYR A 66 6.06 8.79 24.44
CA TYR A 66 6.24 10.22 24.76
C TYR A 66 5.04 11.09 24.34
N ILE A 67 4.25 10.65 23.39
CA ILE A 67 3.12 11.41 22.81
C ILE A 67 1.91 10.48 22.80
N GLU A 68 0.86 10.85 23.53
CA GLU A 68 -0.38 10.07 23.50
C GLU A 68 -0.97 10.02 22.08
N PRO A 69 -1.32 8.82 21.54
CA PRO A 69 -1.99 8.68 20.24
C PRO A 69 -3.45 9.16 20.34
N HIS A 70 -3.63 10.47 20.28
CA HIS A 70 -4.90 11.14 20.54
C HIS A 70 -5.13 12.27 19.55
N ALA A 71 -6.39 12.51 19.20
CA ALA A 71 -6.80 13.54 18.24
C ALA A 71 -6.30 14.96 18.60
N SER A 72 -6.14 15.27 19.89
CA SER A 72 -5.55 16.56 20.32
C SER A 72 -4.09 16.72 19.93
N ASN A 73 -3.38 15.62 19.62
CA ASN A 73 -1.95 15.62 19.31
C ASN A 73 -1.66 15.53 17.81
N GLU A 74 -2.67 15.61 16.94
CA GLU A 74 -2.50 15.55 15.47
C GLU A 74 -1.47 16.54 14.94
N ASN A 75 -1.39 17.72 15.53
CA ASN A 75 -0.51 18.81 15.11
C ASN A 75 0.85 18.83 15.84
N VAL A 76 1.11 17.87 16.73
CA VAL A 76 2.42 17.74 17.36
C VAL A 76 3.47 17.44 16.31
N PHE A 77 4.59 18.13 16.37
CA PHE A 77 5.74 17.94 15.49
C PHE A 77 7.03 17.85 16.30
N SER A 78 7.98 17.08 15.80
CA SER A 78 9.30 16.93 16.42
C SER A 78 10.32 16.47 15.37
N HIS A 79 11.61 16.48 15.74
CA HIS A 79 12.64 15.92 14.88
C HIS A 79 12.42 14.44 14.59
N ARG A 80 11.91 13.66 15.53
CA ARG A 80 11.62 12.24 15.34
C ARG A 80 10.46 12.04 14.37
N ILE A 81 9.39 12.81 14.49
CA ILE A 81 8.26 12.79 13.54
C ILE A 81 8.75 13.18 12.14
N TYR A 82 9.58 14.22 12.04
CA TYR A 82 10.18 14.65 10.77
C TYR A 82 11.02 13.54 10.11
N GLU A 83 11.92 12.90 10.85
CA GLU A 83 12.75 11.80 10.34
C GLU A 83 11.90 10.64 9.81
N LEU A 84 10.87 10.26 10.55
CA LEU A 84 9.96 9.19 10.15
C LEU A 84 9.12 9.56 8.93
N LEU A 85 8.63 10.80 8.85
CA LEU A 85 7.92 11.31 7.67
C LEU A 85 8.78 11.23 6.42
N LEU A 86 10.05 11.63 6.50
CA LEU A 86 11.00 11.53 5.39
C LEU A 86 11.18 10.06 4.96
N ARG A 87 11.37 9.16 5.90
CA ARG A 87 11.55 7.72 5.62
C ARG A 87 10.31 7.12 4.97
N ALA A 88 9.12 7.35 5.55
CA ALA A 88 7.86 6.81 5.02
C ALA A 88 7.61 7.29 3.59
N CYS A 89 7.78 8.60 3.32
CA CYS A 89 7.58 9.15 1.98
C CYS A 89 8.62 8.64 0.98
N THR A 90 9.88 8.46 1.39
CA THR A 90 10.92 7.89 0.52
C THR A 90 10.60 6.45 0.13
N GLU A 91 10.06 5.65 1.05
CA GLU A 91 9.63 4.28 0.72
C GLU A 91 8.41 4.28 -0.22
N VAL A 92 7.45 5.21 -0.04
CA VAL A 92 6.34 5.39 -1.01
C VAL A 92 6.89 5.73 -2.40
N GLU A 93 7.83 6.67 -2.51
CA GLU A 93 8.48 7.01 -3.79
C GLU A 93 9.18 5.80 -4.41
N SER A 94 9.88 5.01 -3.60
CA SER A 94 10.56 3.78 -4.04
C SER A 94 9.56 2.75 -4.60
N CYS A 95 8.45 2.54 -3.91
CA CYS A 95 7.37 1.67 -4.37
C CYS A 95 6.76 2.17 -5.69
N CYS A 96 6.45 3.48 -5.80
CA CYS A 96 5.93 4.09 -7.02
C CYS A 96 6.87 3.89 -8.21
N LYS A 97 8.16 4.18 -8.01
CA LYS A 97 9.21 3.97 -9.02
C LYS A 97 9.27 2.51 -9.47
N GLY A 98 9.26 1.59 -8.51
CA GLY A 98 9.30 0.16 -8.80
C GLY A 98 8.14 -0.30 -9.67
N ILE A 99 6.91 0.14 -9.37
CA ILE A 99 5.72 -0.20 -10.15
C ILE A 99 5.83 0.35 -11.58
N LEU A 100 6.13 1.65 -11.74
CA LEU A 100 6.17 2.31 -13.04
C LEU A 100 7.28 1.76 -13.92
N ILE A 101 8.50 1.62 -13.39
CA ILE A 101 9.66 1.11 -14.14
C ILE A 101 9.42 -0.34 -14.59
N ALA A 102 8.86 -1.20 -13.73
CA ALA A 102 8.54 -2.58 -14.09
C ALA A 102 7.53 -2.65 -15.23
N ASN A 103 6.66 -1.64 -15.38
CA ASN A 103 5.69 -1.53 -16.46
C ASN A 103 6.17 -0.66 -17.64
N GLY A 104 7.46 -0.31 -17.69
CA GLY A 104 8.07 0.39 -18.84
C GLY A 104 7.81 1.90 -18.88
N HIS A 105 7.43 2.52 -17.76
CA HIS A 105 7.09 3.95 -17.68
C HIS A 105 8.13 4.77 -16.92
N ALA A 106 8.21 6.06 -17.24
CA ALA A 106 8.99 7.03 -16.49
C ALA A 106 8.47 7.18 -15.05
N ALA A 107 9.38 7.46 -14.11
CA ALA A 107 9.07 7.57 -12.69
C ALA A 107 9.93 8.67 -12.05
N ASN A 108 9.82 9.89 -12.59
CA ASN A 108 10.68 11.01 -12.23
C ASN A 108 9.99 12.04 -11.32
N SER A 109 8.66 12.04 -11.29
CA SER A 109 7.87 13.08 -10.63
C SER A 109 6.62 12.51 -9.96
N MET A 110 5.98 13.32 -9.11
CA MET A 110 4.68 12.99 -8.52
C MET A 110 3.59 12.84 -9.60
N ASP A 111 3.69 13.56 -10.71
CA ASP A 111 2.73 13.43 -11.80
C ASP A 111 2.84 12.06 -12.49
N ASP A 112 4.05 11.49 -12.55
CA ASP A 112 4.23 10.11 -12.98
C ASP A 112 3.62 9.14 -11.95
N TYR A 113 3.85 9.37 -10.65
CA TYR A 113 3.35 8.48 -9.59
C TYR A 113 1.82 8.41 -9.54
N LYS A 114 1.13 9.51 -9.80
CA LYS A 114 -0.35 9.54 -9.86
C LYS A 114 -0.93 8.56 -10.88
N LYS A 115 -0.20 8.23 -11.92
CA LYS A 115 -0.65 7.28 -12.95
C LYS A 115 -0.94 5.89 -12.36
N ILE A 116 -0.28 5.52 -11.25
CA ILE A 116 -0.52 4.24 -10.55
C ILE A 116 -1.98 4.09 -10.13
N GLU A 117 -2.70 5.21 -9.94
CA GLU A 117 -4.14 5.19 -9.68
C GLU A 117 -4.91 4.37 -10.72
N GLN A 118 -4.50 4.42 -12.00
CA GLN A 118 -5.16 3.69 -13.09
C GLN A 118 -5.07 2.17 -12.95
N SER A 119 -4.04 1.67 -12.27
CA SER A 119 -3.82 0.23 -12.13
C SER A 119 -4.21 -0.31 -10.76
N SER A 120 -4.11 0.50 -9.72
CA SER A 120 -4.17 0.04 -8.33
C SER A 120 -5.29 0.67 -7.51
N HIS A 121 -6.03 1.66 -8.07
CA HIS A 121 -7.18 2.32 -7.43
C HIS A 121 -6.90 2.76 -5.98
N LEU A 122 -5.69 3.29 -5.74
CA LEU A 122 -5.22 3.66 -4.40
C LEU A 122 -6.12 4.67 -3.69
N SER A 123 -6.81 5.52 -4.45
CA SER A 123 -7.76 6.51 -3.90
C SER A 123 -8.92 5.88 -3.13
N GLY A 124 -9.27 4.64 -3.45
CA GLY A 124 -10.32 3.88 -2.78
C GLY A 124 -9.87 3.10 -1.55
N TYR A 125 -8.56 3.09 -1.24
CA TYR A 125 -8.04 2.41 -0.07
C TYR A 125 -8.34 3.18 1.20
N THR A 126 -8.71 2.47 2.25
CA THR A 126 -8.89 3.02 3.60
C THR A 126 -7.93 2.33 4.56
N VAL A 127 -7.38 3.08 5.50
CA VAL A 127 -6.55 2.55 6.58
C VAL A 127 -7.14 2.96 7.92
N GLU A 128 -7.26 2.00 8.82
CA GLU A 128 -7.64 2.20 10.21
C GLU A 128 -6.42 1.98 11.10
N TYR A 129 -6.20 2.89 12.06
CA TYR A 129 -5.23 2.74 13.13
C TYR A 129 -5.97 2.63 14.47
N SER A 130 -5.90 1.45 15.08
CA SER A 130 -6.76 1.06 16.21
C SER A 130 -6.39 1.75 17.52
N ASN A 131 -5.11 2.07 17.73
CA ASN A 131 -4.59 2.60 18.98
C ASN A 131 -4.81 4.12 19.15
N TRP A 132 -5.59 4.77 18.27
CA TRP A 132 -5.86 6.19 18.33
C TRP A 132 -7.07 6.52 19.20
N LEU A 133 -6.97 7.54 20.04
CA LEU A 133 -8.00 7.97 20.97
C LEU A 133 -8.68 9.29 20.53
N PRO A 134 -9.94 9.53 20.87
CA PRO A 134 -10.88 8.64 21.58
C PRO A 134 -11.48 7.55 20.69
N ASN A 135 -11.32 7.64 19.38
CA ASN A 135 -11.79 6.66 18.40
C ASN A 135 -10.64 6.32 17.47
N LYS A 136 -10.66 5.13 16.86
CA LYS A 136 -9.67 4.74 15.86
C LYS A 136 -9.47 5.84 14.79
N TYR A 137 -8.25 6.04 14.35
CA TYR A 137 -7.96 6.91 13.23
C TYR A 137 -8.33 6.22 11.92
N VAL A 138 -9.05 6.91 11.05
CA VAL A 138 -9.45 6.38 9.74
C VAL A 138 -9.02 7.38 8.68
N THR A 139 -8.28 6.92 7.68
CA THR A 139 -7.81 7.77 6.59
C THR A 139 -7.88 7.07 5.23
N GLN A 140 -8.00 7.88 4.17
CA GLN A 140 -7.83 7.48 2.78
C GLN A 140 -6.64 8.28 2.22
N PRO A 141 -5.40 7.79 2.42
CA PRO A 141 -4.20 8.59 2.19
C PRO A 141 -4.00 9.02 0.74
N PHE A 142 -4.62 8.33 -0.21
CA PHE A 142 -4.57 8.62 -1.64
C PHE A 142 -5.89 9.20 -2.21
N ALA A 143 -6.89 9.54 -1.38
CA ALA A 143 -8.21 9.99 -1.85
C ALA A 143 -8.13 11.08 -2.93
N ASN A 144 -7.20 12.01 -2.82
CA ASN A 144 -7.03 13.11 -3.76
C ASN A 144 -6.60 12.65 -5.17
N TRP A 145 -6.04 11.44 -5.32
CA TRP A 145 -5.66 10.94 -6.64
C TRP A 145 -6.85 10.61 -7.52
N ALA A 146 -8.03 10.35 -6.95
CA ALA A 146 -9.27 10.21 -7.73
C ALA A 146 -9.56 11.43 -8.64
N THR A 147 -9.11 12.62 -8.23
CA THR A 147 -9.26 13.88 -8.98
C THR A 147 -7.95 14.42 -9.56
N GLY A 148 -6.86 13.65 -9.44
CA GLY A 148 -5.52 14.08 -9.84
C GLY A 148 -4.90 15.16 -8.93
N ALA A 149 -5.52 15.45 -7.77
CA ALA A 149 -5.02 16.46 -6.85
C ALA A 149 -3.83 15.97 -6.01
N SER A 150 -3.08 16.91 -5.43
CA SER A 150 -1.91 16.60 -4.58
C SER A 150 -2.34 16.02 -3.24
N LEU A 151 -1.52 15.10 -2.71
CA LEU A 151 -1.71 14.50 -1.39
C LEU A 151 -1.20 15.47 -0.30
N PRO A 152 -2.01 15.83 0.71
CA PRO A 152 -1.62 16.78 1.75
C PRO A 152 -0.35 16.38 2.51
N TRP A 153 -0.25 15.11 2.93
CA TRP A 153 0.91 14.57 3.64
C TRP A 153 2.19 14.57 2.79
N TYR A 154 2.06 14.29 1.48
CA TYR A 154 3.21 14.32 0.58
C TYR A 154 3.66 15.76 0.27
N LYS A 155 2.71 16.71 0.18
CA LYS A 155 3.03 18.12 0.09
C LYS A 155 3.77 18.61 1.35
N ALA A 156 3.31 18.20 2.53
CA ALA A 156 3.99 18.50 3.79
C ALA A 156 5.44 17.95 3.79
N TYR A 157 5.64 16.69 3.35
CA TYR A 157 6.97 16.11 3.17
C TYR A 157 7.86 16.97 2.26
N ASN A 158 7.38 17.35 1.08
CA ASN A 158 8.16 18.20 0.16
C ASN A 158 8.50 19.56 0.79
N ASP A 159 7.55 20.19 1.44
CA ASP A 159 7.75 21.50 2.08
C ASP A 159 8.85 21.43 3.17
N VAL A 160 8.83 20.39 4.02
CA VAL A 160 9.85 20.24 5.07
C VAL A 160 11.20 19.77 4.52
N LYS A 161 11.21 18.96 3.47
CA LYS A 161 12.43 18.48 2.80
C LYS A 161 13.20 19.63 2.18
N HIS A 162 12.51 20.56 1.52
CA HIS A 162 13.13 21.68 0.80
C HIS A 162 13.40 22.90 1.69
N ASN A 163 12.55 23.19 2.66
CA ASN A 163 12.73 24.32 3.57
C ASN A 163 12.21 23.99 4.98
N ARG A 164 12.97 23.17 5.70
CA ARG A 164 12.62 22.76 7.07
C ARG A 164 12.44 23.96 8.02
N CYS A 165 13.30 24.95 7.92
CA CYS A 165 13.27 26.08 8.88
C CYS A 165 11.91 26.80 8.90
N GLN A 166 11.27 26.95 7.75
CA GLN A 166 9.98 27.63 7.64
C GLN A 166 8.77 26.69 7.77
N ASN A 167 8.97 25.39 7.47
CA ASN A 167 7.87 24.44 7.36
C ASN A 167 7.89 23.33 8.42
N PHE A 168 8.74 23.41 9.44
CA PHE A 168 8.98 22.30 10.37
C PHE A 168 7.70 21.79 11.03
N SER A 169 6.74 22.68 11.36
CA SER A 169 5.45 22.28 11.94
C SER A 169 4.57 21.43 11.00
N LYS A 170 4.86 21.43 9.69
CA LYS A 170 4.16 20.54 8.74
C LYS A 170 4.57 19.08 8.89
N ALA A 171 5.73 18.80 9.48
CA ALA A 171 6.09 17.44 9.90
C ALA A 171 5.30 17.07 11.17
N SER A 172 3.96 17.04 11.05
CA SER A 172 3.05 16.74 12.14
C SER A 172 2.77 15.24 12.26
N LEU A 173 2.30 14.83 13.45
CA LEU A 173 1.91 13.45 13.72
C LEU A 173 0.83 12.95 12.75
N LYS A 174 -0.13 13.82 12.42
CA LYS A 174 -1.16 13.52 11.41
C LYS A 174 -0.55 13.22 10.04
N ASN A 175 0.32 14.08 9.53
CA ASN A 175 0.95 13.88 8.22
C ASN A 175 1.85 12.63 8.20
N LEU A 176 2.49 12.30 9.32
CA LEU A 176 3.24 11.06 9.47
C LEU A 176 2.31 9.84 9.42
N LEU A 177 1.20 9.85 10.15
CA LEU A 177 0.23 8.77 10.17
C LEU A 177 -0.38 8.53 8.78
N ASP A 178 -0.73 9.61 8.06
CA ASP A 178 -1.22 9.54 6.69
C ASP A 178 -0.14 8.99 5.72
N ALA A 179 1.14 9.37 5.89
CA ALA A 179 2.24 8.87 5.06
C ALA A 179 2.52 7.38 5.31
N ILE A 180 2.50 6.91 6.55
CA ILE A 180 2.61 5.48 6.90
C ILE A 180 1.43 4.71 6.31
N SER A 181 0.21 5.23 6.46
CA SER A 181 -0.99 4.65 5.86
C SER A 181 -0.84 4.54 4.34
N GLY A 182 -0.29 5.57 3.67
CA GLY A 182 0.02 5.55 2.26
C GLY A 182 1.06 4.48 1.88
N LEU A 183 2.10 4.32 2.70
CA LEU A 183 3.09 3.26 2.51
C LEU A 183 2.44 1.87 2.58
N LEU A 184 1.58 1.64 3.54
CA LEU A 184 0.87 0.36 3.69
C LEU A 184 -0.06 0.07 2.50
N CYS A 185 -0.80 1.08 2.02
CA CYS A 185 -1.64 0.94 0.83
C CYS A 185 -0.85 0.54 -0.40
N ILE A 186 0.27 1.22 -0.69
CA ILE A 186 1.05 0.94 -1.91
C ILE A 186 1.83 -0.37 -1.81
N ILE A 187 2.18 -0.83 -0.62
CA ILE A 187 2.73 -2.17 -0.42
C ILE A 187 1.65 -3.21 -0.69
N HIS A 188 0.46 -3.06 -0.09
CA HIS A 188 -0.66 -3.97 -0.35
C HIS A 188 -1.03 -4.03 -1.83
N ALA A 189 -1.03 -2.90 -2.54
CA ALA A 189 -1.31 -2.85 -3.97
C ALA A 189 -0.29 -3.64 -4.83
N GLN A 190 0.86 -4.00 -4.28
CA GLN A 190 1.88 -4.82 -4.94
C GLN A 190 1.85 -6.28 -4.52
N ILE A 191 1.57 -6.59 -3.25
CA ILE A 191 1.73 -7.94 -2.70
C ILE A 191 0.48 -8.49 -1.99
N GLY A 192 -0.62 -7.74 -1.99
CA GLY A 192 -1.87 -8.20 -1.39
C GLY A 192 -1.78 -8.45 0.10
N ASP A 193 -2.50 -9.45 0.59
CA ASP A 193 -2.61 -9.79 2.01
C ASP A 193 -1.31 -10.30 2.65
N ASP A 194 -0.26 -10.55 1.86
CA ASP A 194 1.07 -10.83 2.40
C ASP A 194 1.57 -9.70 3.33
N VAL A 195 1.01 -8.49 3.22
CA VAL A 195 1.27 -7.38 4.16
C VAL A 195 0.86 -7.75 5.59
N GLN A 196 -0.22 -8.50 5.77
CA GLN A 196 -0.70 -8.88 7.11
C GLN A 196 0.29 -9.79 7.83
N TYR A 197 0.95 -10.72 7.12
CA TYR A 197 1.98 -11.60 7.72
C TYR A 197 3.22 -10.85 8.19
N VAL A 198 3.45 -9.64 7.71
CA VAL A 198 4.58 -8.80 8.11
C VAL A 198 4.45 -8.32 9.55
N PHE A 199 3.22 -8.10 9.98
CA PHE A 199 2.91 -7.52 11.29
C PHE A 199 2.55 -8.56 12.35
N GLU A 200 2.23 -9.80 11.95
CA GLU A 200 1.85 -10.88 12.85
C GLU A 200 3.03 -11.55 13.60
N SER A 201 4.27 -11.30 13.19
CA SER A 201 5.40 -12.12 13.63
C SER A 201 6.02 -11.79 14.99
N ASN A 202 5.55 -10.80 15.74
CA ASN A 202 6.20 -10.37 16.97
C ASN A 202 5.35 -10.41 18.25
N ILE A 203 4.09 -10.83 18.20
CA ILE A 203 3.30 -11.02 19.43
C ILE A 203 2.58 -12.36 19.35
N TYR A 204 3.20 -13.37 19.97
CA TYR A 204 2.51 -14.61 20.32
C TYR A 204 1.59 -14.33 21.51
N PHE A 205 0.32 -14.16 21.26
CA PHE A 205 -0.71 -14.41 22.26
C PHE A 205 -1.58 -15.57 21.80
N SER A 206 -1.47 -16.70 22.47
CA SER A 206 -2.49 -17.74 22.44
C SER A 206 -3.66 -17.20 23.26
N ALA A 207 -4.61 -16.57 22.65
CA ALA A 207 -5.86 -16.21 23.29
C ALA A 207 -7.00 -16.85 22.50
N GLU A 208 -7.59 -17.88 23.05
CA GLU A 208 -8.83 -18.52 22.58
C GLU A 208 -10.07 -17.58 22.69
N ASP A 209 -9.89 -16.34 23.10
CA ASP A 209 -10.94 -15.32 23.24
C ASP A 209 -10.37 -13.95 22.94
N SER A 210 -10.17 -13.59 21.67
CA SER A 210 -9.78 -12.23 21.39
C SER A 210 -10.61 -11.58 20.30
N ASP A 211 -11.64 -10.85 20.73
CA ASP A 211 -12.18 -9.69 20.04
C ASP A 211 -11.20 -8.50 19.98
N VAL A 212 -9.97 -8.71 20.43
CA VAL A 212 -8.90 -7.69 20.39
C VAL A 212 -8.07 -7.92 19.16
N ASP A 213 -8.33 -7.12 18.12
CA ASP A 213 -7.44 -7.01 16.97
C ASP A 213 -6.12 -6.36 17.45
N VAL A 214 -5.10 -7.18 17.66
CA VAL A 214 -3.77 -6.76 18.18
C VAL A 214 -2.98 -5.96 17.13
N ARG A 215 -3.52 -5.82 15.91
CA ARG A 215 -2.88 -5.09 14.82
C ARG A 215 -3.18 -3.60 14.93
N SER A 216 -2.11 -2.80 15.06
CA SER A 216 -2.26 -1.34 15.11
C SER A 216 -2.85 -0.77 13.82
N PHE A 217 -2.51 -1.34 12.66
CA PHE A 217 -2.99 -0.90 11.34
C PHE A 217 -3.81 -1.99 10.65
N LYS A 218 -4.94 -1.57 10.06
CA LYS A 218 -5.77 -2.38 9.18
C LYS A 218 -5.91 -1.69 7.83
N VAL A 219 -5.44 -2.34 6.77
CA VAL A 219 -5.63 -1.88 5.39
C VAL A 219 -6.91 -2.48 4.83
N ILE A 220 -7.78 -1.62 4.31
CA ILE A 220 -9.04 -1.99 3.64
C ILE A 220 -8.86 -1.62 2.17
N PRO A 221 -8.61 -2.59 1.28
CA PRO A 221 -8.36 -2.33 -0.12
C PRO A 221 -9.63 -1.91 -0.87
N TYR A 222 -9.44 -1.26 -2.00
CA TYR A 222 -10.50 -1.00 -2.94
C TYR A 222 -11.07 -2.32 -3.49
N GLN A 223 -12.39 -2.37 -3.64
CA GLN A 223 -13.08 -3.52 -4.26
C GLN A 223 -12.91 -3.45 -5.77
N ILE A 224 -11.94 -4.19 -6.29
CA ILE A 224 -11.65 -4.23 -7.73
C ILE A 224 -12.84 -4.83 -8.49
N PRO A 225 -13.31 -4.17 -9.58
CA PRO A 225 -14.38 -4.71 -10.42
C PRO A 225 -14.03 -6.09 -11.00
N ASP A 226 -15.00 -6.96 -11.17
CA ASP A 226 -14.80 -8.31 -11.70
C ASP A 226 -14.09 -8.33 -13.07
N ALA A 227 -14.35 -7.30 -13.89
CA ALA A 227 -13.68 -7.11 -15.18
C ALA A 227 -12.15 -6.91 -15.09
N GLU A 228 -11.67 -6.49 -13.95
CA GLU A 228 -10.27 -6.19 -13.73
C GLU A 228 -9.56 -7.27 -12.91
N LYS A 229 -10.29 -8.23 -12.38
CA LYS A 229 -9.72 -9.35 -11.64
C LYS A 229 -8.89 -10.25 -12.54
N TYR A 230 -7.89 -10.89 -11.96
CA TYR A 230 -7.13 -11.92 -12.67
C TYR A 230 -7.96 -13.19 -12.81
N ASP A 231 -7.87 -13.82 -13.98
CA ASP A 231 -8.43 -15.14 -14.27
C ASP A 231 -7.39 -15.96 -15.05
N PHE A 232 -6.48 -16.61 -14.32
CA PHE A 232 -5.46 -17.47 -14.92
C PHE A 232 -5.12 -18.65 -14.00
N VAL A 233 -4.58 -19.71 -14.61
CA VAL A 233 -3.96 -20.82 -13.91
C VAL A 233 -2.45 -20.63 -13.96
N TRP A 234 -1.82 -20.37 -12.81
CA TRP A 234 -0.37 -20.08 -12.73
C TRP A 234 0.46 -21.21 -13.34
N GLU A 235 0.11 -22.46 -13.06
CA GLU A 235 0.80 -23.64 -13.61
C GLU A 235 0.89 -23.63 -15.15
N ASN A 236 -0.13 -23.10 -15.83
CA ASN A 236 -0.17 -23.05 -17.29
C ASN A 236 0.71 -21.94 -17.87
N ILE A 237 1.00 -20.88 -17.11
CA ILE A 237 1.73 -19.71 -17.60
C ILE A 237 3.11 -19.53 -16.97
N LYS A 238 3.43 -20.19 -15.85
CA LYS A 238 4.68 -19.97 -15.10
C LYS A 238 5.97 -20.17 -15.91
N THR A 239 5.92 -21.02 -16.94
CA THR A 239 7.06 -21.28 -17.83
C THR A 239 7.07 -20.41 -19.09
N ASP A 240 6.00 -19.62 -19.34
CA ASP A 240 5.95 -18.69 -20.47
C ASP A 240 6.92 -17.50 -20.19
N PRO A 241 7.90 -17.24 -21.11
CA PRO A 241 8.76 -16.07 -20.98
C PRO A 241 7.99 -14.75 -20.89
N ASN A 242 6.79 -14.69 -21.46
CA ASN A 242 5.90 -13.54 -21.51
C ASN A 242 4.70 -13.71 -20.54
N ARG A 243 4.91 -14.38 -19.40
CA ARG A 243 3.84 -14.64 -18.41
C ARG A 243 3.31 -13.40 -17.70
N PHE A 244 4.06 -12.28 -17.73
CA PHE A 244 3.63 -10.99 -17.18
C PHE A 244 3.30 -9.99 -18.28
N LEU A 245 2.30 -9.14 -18.02
CA LEU A 245 1.92 -8.03 -18.87
C LEU A 245 2.46 -6.71 -18.31
N GLN A 246 2.79 -5.78 -19.19
CA GLN A 246 3.02 -4.39 -18.80
C GLN A 246 1.69 -3.64 -18.79
N PHE A 247 1.37 -3.00 -17.67
CA PHE A 247 0.22 -2.10 -17.60
C PHE A 247 0.52 -0.81 -18.39
N GLN A 248 -0.37 -0.43 -19.27
CA GLN A 248 -0.20 0.75 -20.11
C GLN A 248 -0.82 1.96 -19.42
N TYR A 249 0.02 2.77 -18.76
CA TYR A 249 -0.40 4.05 -18.17
C TYR A 249 -0.53 5.14 -19.22
N VAL A 250 -1.58 5.94 -19.16
CA VAL A 250 -1.84 7.09 -20.04
C VAL A 250 -1.64 8.42 -19.33
#